data_4d88b636e20155054d5089e195e6bffc
#
_entry.id   4d88b636e20155054d5089e195e6bffc
#
_cell.length_a   1.000
_cell.length_b   1.000
_cell.length_c   1.000
_cell.angle_alpha   90.00
_cell.angle_beta   90.00
_cell.angle_gamma   90.00
#
_symmetry.space_group_name_H-M   'P 1'
#
loop_
_entity.id
_entity.type
_entity.pdbx_description
1 polymer ?
#
loop_
_entity_poly.entity_id
_entity_poly.type
_entity_poly.pdbx_seq_one_letter_code
_entity_poly.pdbx_strand_id
1 'polypeptide(L)'
;MEVINPDWNIHVARVRQFLDGLADDSELAAVMKTYHAGSEAFAHEYEQLAMYYVYRYMLDAVNDYDILLKAKNAVIGILAVDIMAAANQVSGCMPDFTMRVDIAHLYSRQFEHSYYNYEVYREYFGMKRCYSYKFLMDALVSLN
;
A
#
# COMPACT_ATOMS: atom_id res chain seq x y z
N MET A 1 10.87 -2.05 12.79
CA MET A 1 11.25 -1.44 11.49
C MET A 1 12.03 -0.16 11.76
N GLU A 2 13.10 0.06 11.01
CA GLU A 2 13.82 1.35 11.02
C GLU A 2 13.12 2.36 10.10
N VAL A 3 13.27 3.65 10.40
CA VAL A 3 12.71 4.73 9.57
C VAL A 3 13.82 5.26 8.66
N ILE A 4 13.67 5.05 7.36
CA ILE A 4 14.66 5.46 6.36
C ILE A 4 14.50 6.94 6.01
N ASN A 5 13.26 7.40 5.89
CA ASN A 5 12.94 8.80 5.63
C ASN A 5 12.01 9.32 6.73
N PRO A 6 12.35 10.45 7.40
CA PRO A 6 11.49 11.04 8.45
C PRO A 6 10.05 11.31 8.01
N ASP A 7 9.82 11.64 6.74
CA ASP A 7 8.48 11.90 6.20
C ASP A 7 7.57 10.67 6.28
N TRP A 8 8.16 9.47 6.36
CA TRP A 8 7.41 8.23 6.61
C TRP A 8 6.52 8.33 7.85
N ASN A 9 7.06 8.86 8.94
CA ASN A 9 6.31 9.00 10.19
C ASN A 9 5.12 9.97 10.05
N ILE A 10 5.26 11.01 9.24
CA ILE A 10 4.19 11.97 8.97
C ILE A 10 3.03 11.26 8.24
N HIS A 11 3.34 10.49 7.21
CA HIS A 11 2.33 9.77 6.45
C HIS A 11 1.67 8.65 7.29
N VAL A 12 2.45 7.90 8.08
CA VAL A 12 1.90 6.87 8.98
C VAL A 12 0.98 7.50 10.04
N ALA A 13 1.37 8.64 10.62
CA ALA A 13 0.53 9.36 11.57
C ALA A 13 -0.79 9.82 10.92
N ARG A 14 -0.73 10.32 9.69
CA ARG A 14 -1.91 10.74 8.91
C ARG A 14 -2.84 9.57 8.60
N VAL A 15 -2.31 8.44 8.15
CA VAL A 15 -3.10 7.22 7.93
C VAL A 15 -3.74 6.75 9.23
N ARG A 16 -3.00 6.75 10.34
CA ARG A 16 -3.54 6.37 11.63
C ARG A 16 -4.68 7.31 12.05
N GLN A 17 -4.47 8.63 11.97
CA GLN A 17 -5.51 9.61 12.27
C GLN A 17 -6.74 9.42 11.38
N PHE A 18 -6.56 9.13 10.11
CA PHE A 18 -7.63 8.82 9.19
C PHE A 18 -8.42 7.58 9.63
N LEU A 19 -7.73 6.46 9.91
CA LEU A 19 -8.38 5.22 10.33
C LEU A 19 -9.05 5.33 11.71
N ASP A 20 -8.41 6.01 12.66
CA ASP A 20 -8.97 6.25 14.01
C ASP A 20 -10.21 7.16 13.98
N GLY A 21 -10.38 7.95 12.92
CA GLY A 21 -11.56 8.79 12.70
C GLY A 21 -12.76 8.08 12.12
N LEU A 22 -12.60 6.83 11.65
CA LEU A 22 -13.69 6.04 11.06
C LEU A 22 -14.42 5.23 12.15
N ALA A 23 -15.73 5.12 12.02
CA ALA A 23 -16.55 4.37 12.99
C ALA A 23 -16.40 2.85 12.82
N ASP A 24 -16.27 2.37 11.58
CA ASP A 24 -16.16 0.94 11.25
C ASP A 24 -15.62 0.71 9.82
N ASP A 25 -15.47 -0.57 9.46
CA ASP A 25 -14.98 -0.98 8.14
C ASP A 25 -15.93 -0.57 6.99
N SER A 26 -17.22 -0.37 7.25
CA SER A 26 -18.18 0.05 6.22
C SER A 26 -17.98 1.52 5.85
N GLU A 27 -17.59 2.35 6.80
CA GLU A 27 -17.22 3.74 6.55
C GLU A 27 -15.91 3.83 5.76
N LEU A 28 -14.92 3.00 6.10
CA LEU A 28 -13.68 2.89 5.31
C LEU A 28 -14.00 2.54 3.85
N ALA A 29 -14.82 1.52 3.62
CA ALA A 29 -15.21 1.11 2.28
C ALA A 29 -15.92 2.23 1.51
N ALA A 30 -16.81 3.00 2.17
CA ALA A 30 -17.51 4.13 1.56
C ALA A 30 -16.55 5.27 1.17
N VAL A 31 -15.58 5.58 2.04
CA VAL A 31 -14.56 6.61 1.75
C VAL A 31 -13.66 6.17 0.61
N MET A 32 -13.19 4.91 0.61
CA MET A 32 -12.35 4.38 -0.47
C MET A 32 -13.10 4.38 -1.80
N LYS A 33 -14.36 3.98 -1.81
CA LYS A 33 -15.21 4.04 -3.01
C LYS A 33 -15.34 5.46 -3.55
N THR A 34 -15.51 6.45 -2.66
CA THR A 34 -15.59 7.87 -3.06
C THR A 34 -14.26 8.35 -3.63
N TYR A 35 -13.16 7.96 -3.01
CA TYR A 35 -11.82 8.24 -3.50
C TYR A 35 -11.59 7.65 -4.91
N HIS A 36 -11.93 6.37 -5.11
CA HIS A 36 -11.76 5.71 -6.40
C HIS A 36 -12.65 6.31 -7.49
N ALA A 37 -13.89 6.67 -7.17
CA ALA A 37 -14.77 7.37 -8.12
C ALA A 37 -14.19 8.72 -8.58
N GLY A 38 -13.47 9.42 -7.71
CA GLY A 38 -12.74 10.65 -8.07
C GLY A 38 -11.41 10.41 -8.77
N SER A 39 -10.89 9.17 -8.71
CA SER A 39 -9.55 8.81 -9.19
C SER A 39 -9.52 8.08 -10.54
N GLU A 40 -10.66 7.91 -11.22
CA GLU A 40 -10.73 7.22 -12.52
C GLU A 40 -9.75 7.79 -13.56
N ALA A 41 -9.52 9.10 -13.54
CA ALA A 41 -8.60 9.77 -14.47
C ALA A 41 -7.14 9.30 -14.34
N PHE A 42 -6.75 8.72 -13.21
CA PHE A 42 -5.41 8.24 -12.93
C PHE A 42 -5.34 6.76 -12.53
N ALA A 43 -6.38 5.99 -12.85
CA ALA A 43 -6.38 4.53 -12.64
C ALA A 43 -5.17 3.85 -13.31
N HIS A 44 -4.72 4.37 -14.46
CA HIS A 44 -3.53 3.90 -15.16
C HIS A 44 -2.23 4.02 -14.32
N GLU A 45 -2.17 4.93 -13.36
CA GLU A 45 -1.01 5.06 -12.46
C GLU A 45 -0.91 3.87 -11.51
N TYR A 46 -2.05 3.40 -11.00
CA TYR A 46 -2.11 2.19 -10.18
C TYR A 46 -1.80 0.93 -11.00
N GLU A 47 -2.20 0.87 -12.27
CA GLU A 47 -1.79 -0.21 -13.17
C GLU A 47 -0.26 -0.23 -13.36
N GLN A 48 0.36 0.93 -13.58
CA GLN A 48 1.81 1.05 -13.69
C GLN A 48 2.51 0.67 -12.38
N LEU A 49 1.98 1.09 -11.24
CA LEU A 49 2.50 0.73 -9.92
C LEU A 49 2.39 -0.79 -9.69
N ALA A 50 1.27 -1.40 -10.06
CA ALA A 50 1.08 -2.84 -9.97
C ALA A 50 2.08 -3.60 -10.84
N MET A 51 2.26 -3.15 -12.09
CA MET A 51 3.28 -3.72 -12.99
C MET A 51 4.69 -3.59 -12.41
N TYR A 52 5.03 -2.43 -11.86
CA TYR A 52 6.32 -2.21 -11.20
C TYR A 52 6.53 -3.23 -10.07
N TYR A 53 5.58 -3.40 -9.16
CA TYR A 53 5.72 -4.35 -8.06
C TYR A 53 5.78 -5.80 -8.53
N VAL A 54 5.01 -6.18 -9.55
CA VAL A 54 5.09 -7.52 -10.14
C VAL A 54 6.49 -7.76 -10.70
N TYR A 55 7.01 -6.86 -11.54
CA TYR A 55 8.37 -7.00 -12.08
C TYR A 55 9.43 -6.98 -11.00
N ARG A 56 9.31 -6.09 -10.02
CA ARG A 56 10.29 -5.92 -8.95
C ARG A 56 10.41 -7.14 -8.06
N TYR A 57 9.26 -7.71 -7.67
CA TYR A 57 9.24 -8.80 -6.70
C TYR A 57 9.27 -10.19 -7.36
N MET A 58 8.54 -10.40 -8.46
CA MET A 58 8.44 -11.73 -9.08
C MET A 58 9.77 -12.22 -9.65
N LEU A 59 10.62 -11.33 -10.16
CA LEU A 59 11.95 -11.71 -10.64
C LEU A 59 12.84 -12.27 -9.52
N ASP A 60 12.66 -11.77 -8.30
CA ASP A 60 13.43 -12.23 -7.15
C ASP A 60 12.96 -13.61 -6.62
N ALA A 61 11.75 -14.05 -6.98
CA ALA A 61 11.23 -15.37 -6.64
C ALA A 61 12.05 -16.53 -7.24
N VAL A 62 12.85 -16.25 -8.26
CA VAL A 62 13.81 -17.23 -8.81
C VAL A 62 14.91 -17.58 -7.80
N ASN A 63 15.22 -16.66 -6.90
CA ASN A 63 16.29 -16.82 -5.91
C ASN A 63 15.85 -17.57 -4.65
N ASP A 64 14.63 -17.30 -4.17
CA ASP A 64 14.12 -17.84 -2.90
C ASP A 64 12.93 -18.81 -3.04
N TYR A 65 12.42 -19.00 -4.26
CA TYR A 65 11.28 -19.86 -4.60
C TYR A 65 9.98 -19.53 -3.86
N ASP A 66 9.85 -18.32 -3.29
CA ASP A 66 8.65 -17.88 -2.56
C ASP A 66 7.80 -16.90 -3.36
N ILE A 67 7.20 -17.42 -4.44
CA ILE A 67 6.35 -16.62 -5.33
C ILE A 67 5.10 -16.07 -4.63
N LEU A 68 4.58 -16.79 -3.63
CA LEU A 68 3.39 -16.35 -2.90
C LEU A 68 3.67 -15.13 -2.02
N LEU A 69 4.82 -15.09 -1.37
CA LEU A 69 5.23 -13.91 -0.61
C LEU A 69 5.44 -12.71 -1.53
N LYS A 70 6.06 -12.92 -2.71
CA LYS A 70 6.25 -11.84 -3.70
C LYS A 70 4.91 -11.29 -4.20
N ALA A 71 3.94 -12.16 -4.47
CA ALA A 71 2.59 -11.73 -4.83
C ALA A 71 1.92 -10.92 -3.70
N LYS A 72 2.03 -11.38 -2.45
CA LYS A 72 1.54 -10.62 -1.29
C LYS A 72 2.20 -9.24 -1.19
N ASN A 73 3.51 -9.17 -1.38
CA ASN A 73 4.25 -7.91 -1.32
C ASN A 73 3.72 -6.90 -2.35
N ALA A 74 3.47 -7.36 -3.59
CA ALA A 74 2.90 -6.50 -4.62
C ALA A 74 1.52 -5.97 -4.22
N VAL A 75 0.63 -6.84 -3.75
CA VAL A 75 -0.73 -6.45 -3.34
C VAL A 75 -0.70 -5.48 -2.17
N ILE A 76 0.08 -5.78 -1.13
CA ILE A 76 0.18 -4.92 0.05
C ILE A 76 0.79 -3.56 -0.30
N GLY A 77 1.76 -3.52 -1.21
CA GLY A 77 2.33 -2.27 -1.69
C GLY A 77 1.31 -1.36 -2.36
N ILE A 78 0.47 -1.93 -3.23
CA ILE A 78 -0.62 -1.20 -3.90
C ILE A 78 -1.61 -0.67 -2.86
N LEU A 79 -2.11 -1.55 -1.96
CA LEU A 79 -3.07 -1.16 -0.93
C LEU A 79 -2.51 -0.10 0.03
N ALA A 80 -1.24 -0.17 0.38
CA ALA A 80 -0.60 0.81 1.26
C ALA A 80 -0.51 2.18 0.60
N VAL A 81 -0.08 2.25 -0.66
CA VAL A 81 -0.01 3.50 -1.42
C VAL A 81 -1.41 4.10 -1.60
N ASP A 82 -2.39 3.26 -1.90
CA ASP A 82 -3.79 3.66 -2.11
C ASP A 82 -4.40 4.28 -0.83
N ILE A 83 -4.26 3.61 0.31
CA ILE A 83 -4.75 4.13 1.59
C ILE A 83 -4.01 5.40 2.04
N MET A 84 -2.71 5.49 1.76
CA MET A 84 -1.94 6.71 2.05
C MET A 84 -2.42 7.89 1.20
N ALA A 85 -2.74 7.66 -0.06
CA ALA A 85 -3.29 8.68 -0.95
C ALA A 85 -4.70 9.12 -0.52
N ALA A 86 -5.58 8.16 -0.20
CA ALA A 86 -6.92 8.44 0.30
C ALA A 86 -6.90 9.22 1.63
N ALA A 87 -6.01 8.87 2.57
CA ALA A 87 -5.83 9.59 3.83
C ALA A 87 -5.39 11.05 3.62
N ASN A 88 -4.64 11.34 2.56
CA ASN A 88 -4.28 12.71 2.19
C ASN A 88 -5.49 13.50 1.66
N GLN A 89 -6.36 12.87 0.88
CA GLN A 89 -7.59 13.49 0.40
C GLN A 89 -8.52 13.87 1.55
N VAL A 90 -8.76 12.94 2.49
CA VAL A 90 -9.64 13.18 3.65
C VAL A 90 -9.11 14.29 4.55
N SER A 91 -7.78 14.48 4.60
CA SER A 91 -7.16 15.60 5.33
C SER A 91 -7.27 16.95 4.61
N GLY A 92 -8.08 17.03 3.55
CA GLY A 92 -8.30 18.26 2.78
C GLY A 92 -7.23 18.56 1.73
N CYS A 93 -6.29 17.66 1.55
CA CYS A 93 -5.23 17.75 0.57
C CYS A 93 -5.54 16.81 -0.60
N MET A 94 -5.99 17.34 -1.74
CA MET A 94 -6.21 16.51 -2.92
C MET A 94 -4.88 16.00 -3.45
N PRO A 95 -4.67 14.68 -3.54
CA PRO A 95 -3.43 14.12 -4.06
C PRO A 95 -3.32 14.40 -5.56
N ASP A 96 -2.43 15.31 -5.94
CA ASP A 96 -2.03 15.49 -7.31
C ASP A 96 -1.05 14.40 -7.76
N PHE A 97 -0.63 14.42 -9.02
CA PHE A 97 0.32 13.46 -9.57
C PHE A 97 1.62 13.40 -8.76
N THR A 98 2.18 14.57 -8.43
CA THR A 98 3.44 14.65 -7.69
C THR A 98 3.32 14.00 -6.31
N MET A 99 2.24 14.29 -5.60
CA MET A 99 1.99 13.72 -4.28
C MET A 99 1.83 12.19 -4.34
N ARG A 100 1.13 11.65 -5.35
CA ARG A 100 0.97 10.20 -5.52
C ARG A 100 2.30 9.52 -5.81
N VAL A 101 3.13 10.12 -6.65
CA VAL A 101 4.49 9.63 -6.93
C VAL A 101 5.37 9.69 -5.68
N ASP A 102 5.30 10.76 -4.90
CA ASP A 102 6.07 10.89 -3.66
C ASP A 102 5.66 9.85 -2.62
N ILE A 103 4.37 9.55 -2.50
CA ILE A 103 3.86 8.47 -1.62
C ILE A 103 4.41 7.11 -2.08
N ALA A 104 4.36 6.80 -3.37
CA ALA A 104 4.88 5.55 -3.91
C ALA A 104 6.39 5.42 -3.69
N HIS A 105 7.16 6.49 -3.93
CA HIS A 105 8.59 6.54 -3.65
C HIS A 105 8.90 6.38 -2.15
N LEU A 106 8.11 7.01 -1.29
CA LEU A 106 8.30 6.91 0.15
C LEU A 106 8.10 5.48 0.64
N TYR A 107 7.04 4.81 0.14
CA TYR A 107 6.79 3.40 0.43
C TYR A 107 7.94 2.51 -0.06
N SER A 108 8.35 2.67 -1.31
CA SER A 108 9.45 1.93 -1.91
C SER A 108 10.75 2.08 -1.09
N ARG A 109 11.14 3.31 -0.76
CA ARG A 109 12.33 3.57 0.06
C ARG A 109 12.25 2.89 1.42
N GLN A 110 11.08 2.90 2.06
CA GLN A 110 10.91 2.33 3.39
C GLN A 110 11.08 0.81 3.41
N PHE A 111 10.62 0.11 2.38
CA PHE A 111 10.60 -1.36 2.35
C PHE A 111 11.63 -1.99 1.42
N GLU A 112 11.91 -1.38 0.28
CA GLU A 112 12.76 -1.99 -0.74
C GLU A 112 14.24 -1.67 -0.57
N HIS A 113 14.56 -0.57 0.11
CA HIS A 113 15.94 -0.12 0.32
C HIS A 113 16.50 -0.43 1.71
N SER A 114 15.76 -1.16 2.54
CA SER A 114 16.23 -1.67 3.83
C SER A 114 16.04 -3.17 3.92
N TYR A 115 17.14 -3.91 3.92
CA TYR A 115 17.12 -5.36 4.13
C TYR A 115 16.45 -5.71 5.47
N TYR A 116 16.72 -4.94 6.51
CA TYR A 116 16.11 -5.14 7.82
C TYR A 116 14.59 -4.95 7.80
N ASN A 117 14.10 -3.88 7.16
CA ASN A 117 12.66 -3.65 7.04
C ASN A 117 11.99 -4.73 6.19
N TYR A 118 12.67 -5.19 5.13
CA TYR A 118 12.16 -6.27 4.29
C TYR A 118 12.04 -7.60 5.07
N GLU A 119 13.01 -7.96 5.91
CA GLU A 119 12.95 -9.17 6.74
C GLU A 119 11.84 -9.08 7.79
N VAL A 120 11.69 -7.94 8.48
CA VAL A 120 10.57 -7.70 9.40
C VAL A 120 9.22 -7.82 8.69
N TYR A 121 9.12 -7.26 7.49
CA TYR A 121 7.94 -7.35 6.64
C TYR A 121 7.63 -8.80 6.27
N ARG A 122 8.63 -9.55 5.78
CA ARG A 122 8.53 -10.95 5.40
C ARG A 122 8.03 -11.82 6.55
N GLU A 123 8.60 -11.66 7.74
CA GLU A 123 8.19 -12.39 8.94
C GLU A 123 6.74 -12.07 9.32
N TYR A 124 6.39 -10.79 9.36
CA TYR A 124 5.09 -10.33 9.80
C TYR A 124 3.97 -10.73 8.84
N PHE A 125 4.15 -10.51 7.54
CA PHE A 125 3.14 -10.78 6.51
C PHE A 125 3.11 -12.23 6.06
N GLY A 126 4.19 -12.98 6.26
CA GLY A 126 4.24 -14.41 6.01
C GLY A 126 3.39 -15.23 6.98
N MET A 127 3.36 -14.82 8.25
CA MET A 127 2.81 -15.63 9.34
C MET A 127 1.38 -15.27 9.76
N LYS A 128 0.93 -14.02 9.57
CA LYS A 128 -0.37 -13.60 10.10
C LYS A 128 -1.53 -13.94 9.16
N ARG A 129 -2.60 -14.50 9.73
CA ARG A 129 -3.82 -14.89 9.01
C ARG A 129 -4.53 -13.72 8.29
N CYS A 130 -4.47 -12.51 8.86
CA CYS A 130 -5.01 -11.29 8.24
C CYS A 130 -4.31 -10.92 6.93
N TYR A 131 -3.11 -11.44 6.67
CA TYR A 131 -2.41 -11.29 5.40
C TYR A 131 -2.42 -12.57 4.57
N SER A 132 -3.41 -13.44 4.80
CA SER A 132 -3.62 -14.59 3.92
C SER A 132 -3.97 -14.11 2.51
N TYR A 133 -3.59 -14.90 1.50
CA TYR A 133 -3.88 -14.57 0.10
C TYR A 133 -5.37 -14.27 -0.13
N LYS A 134 -6.25 -15.10 0.45
CA LYS A 134 -7.70 -14.88 0.35
C LYS A 134 -8.11 -13.51 0.89
N PHE A 135 -7.63 -13.14 2.07
CA PHE A 135 -7.97 -11.88 2.70
C PHE A 135 -7.50 -10.67 1.90
N LEU A 136 -6.27 -10.75 1.35
CA LEU A 136 -5.72 -9.69 0.50
C LEU A 136 -6.48 -9.56 -0.82
N MET A 137 -6.90 -10.67 -1.43
CA MET A 137 -7.73 -10.64 -2.64
C MET A 137 -9.12 -10.07 -2.36
N ASP A 138 -9.74 -10.46 -1.24
CA ASP A 138 -11.03 -9.92 -0.83
C ASP A 138 -10.92 -8.39 -0.60
N ALA A 139 -9.82 -7.91 0.02
CA ALA A 139 -9.56 -6.48 0.20
C ALA A 139 -9.42 -5.73 -1.13
N LEU A 140 -8.66 -6.26 -2.10
CA LEU A 140 -8.54 -5.66 -3.43
C LEU A 140 -9.88 -5.56 -4.16
N VAL A 141 -10.72 -6.58 -4.04
CA VAL A 141 -12.05 -6.60 -4.69
C VAL A 141 -13.02 -5.66 -4.00
N SER A 142 -12.96 -5.53 -2.67
CA SER A 142 -13.88 -4.68 -1.91
C SER A 142 -13.59 -3.19 -2.05
N LEU A 143 -12.37 -2.83 -2.47
CA LEU A 143 -11.97 -1.44 -2.68
C LEU A 143 -12.26 -0.94 -4.11
N ASN A 144 -12.60 -1.83 -5.03
CA ASN A 144 -13.04 -1.51 -6.40
C ASN A 144 -14.57 -1.53 -6.49
#